data_429595c173058e4014e87cd122dba574
#
_entry.id   429595c173058e4014e87cd122dba574
#
_cell.length_a   1.000
_cell.length_b   1.000
_cell.length_c   1.000
_cell.angle_alpha   90.00
_cell.angle_beta   90.00
_cell.angle_gamma   90.00
#
_symmetry.space_group_name_H-M   'P 1'
#
loop_
_entity.id
_entity.type
_entity.pdbx_description
1 polymer ?
#
loop_
_entity_poly.entity_id
_entity_poly.type
_entity_poly.pdbx_seq_one_letter_code
_entity_poly.pdbx_strand_id
1 'polypeptide(L)'
;LPDPPFAVIRFWSQALFGEAVVFFLLLSALQWRHRRTFRSAAPAVAALVLLAVYVDAYHVEPHRLGVEEHELDLRGVVPADHGGRIRLLHVSDIQTHHVGEYERRVVGEAARLEPDLVVLTGDYVHQRLRPNGEDVGQALVDLLRREGPRPPLGIWAVGGDTDGPA
;
A
#
# COMPACT_ATOMS: atom_id res chain seq x y z
N LEU A 1 -5.65 -11.97 -13.71
CA LEU A 1 -4.21 -12.30 -13.68
C LEU A 1 -3.49 -10.97 -13.51
N PRO A 2 -2.53 -10.85 -12.55
CA PRO A 2 -1.73 -9.65 -12.42
C PRO A 2 -1.07 -9.37 -13.77
N ASP A 3 -0.93 -8.10 -14.09
CA ASP A 3 -0.29 -7.66 -15.32
C ASP A 3 1.06 -8.34 -15.47
N PRO A 4 1.29 -9.11 -16.55
CA PRO A 4 2.49 -9.93 -16.69
C PRO A 4 3.80 -9.22 -16.35
N PRO A 5 4.00 -7.93 -16.72
CA PRO A 5 5.23 -7.21 -16.38
C PRO A 5 5.45 -7.04 -14.87
N PHE A 6 4.42 -6.69 -14.11
CA PHE A 6 4.53 -6.46 -12.65
C PHE A 6 4.77 -7.76 -11.88
N ALA A 7 4.09 -8.85 -12.26
CA ALA A 7 4.33 -10.16 -11.66
C ALA A 7 5.77 -10.64 -11.91
N VAL A 8 6.29 -10.42 -13.11
CA VAL A 8 7.66 -10.75 -13.50
C VAL A 8 8.66 -9.91 -12.71
N ILE A 9 8.46 -8.59 -12.65
CA ILE A 9 9.33 -7.68 -11.89
C ILE A 9 9.36 -8.06 -10.42
N ARG A 10 8.19 -8.31 -9.81
CA ARG A 10 8.08 -8.72 -8.41
C ARG A 10 8.78 -10.05 -8.16
N PHE A 11 8.57 -11.04 -9.02
CA PHE A 11 9.24 -12.33 -8.91
C PHE A 11 10.76 -12.19 -8.95
N TRP A 12 11.29 -11.49 -9.95
CA TRP A 12 12.74 -11.32 -10.10
C TRP A 12 13.34 -10.46 -8.98
N SER A 13 12.66 -9.43 -8.51
CA SER A 13 13.15 -8.64 -7.39
C SER A 13 13.22 -9.47 -6.11
N GLN A 14 12.22 -10.28 -5.81
CA GLN A 14 12.23 -11.18 -4.65
C GLN A 14 13.32 -12.25 -4.75
N ALA A 15 13.48 -12.86 -5.94
CA ALA A 15 14.53 -13.85 -6.18
C ALA A 15 15.92 -13.22 -6.02
N LEU A 16 16.18 -12.06 -6.65
CA LEU A 16 17.47 -11.37 -6.57
C LEU A 16 17.83 -10.98 -5.12
N PHE A 17 16.88 -10.44 -4.36
CA PHE A 17 17.12 -10.10 -2.96
C PHE A 17 17.42 -11.35 -2.12
N GLY A 18 16.66 -12.44 -2.28
CA GLY A 18 16.86 -13.68 -1.56
C GLY A 18 18.22 -14.32 -1.89
N GLU A 19 18.55 -14.43 -3.18
CA GLU A 19 19.82 -14.99 -3.63
C GLU A 19 21.01 -14.14 -3.20
N ALA A 20 20.91 -12.80 -3.24
CA ALA A 20 21.96 -11.91 -2.79
C ALA A 20 22.26 -12.09 -1.29
N VAL A 21 21.23 -12.20 -0.45
CA VAL A 21 21.40 -12.45 0.98
C VAL A 21 22.16 -13.76 1.22
N VAL A 22 21.71 -14.85 0.56
CA VAL A 22 22.35 -16.17 0.66
C VAL A 22 23.81 -16.12 0.17
N PHE A 23 24.05 -15.47 -0.97
CA PHE A 23 25.41 -15.30 -1.52
C PHE A 23 26.34 -14.61 -0.52
N PHE A 24 25.91 -13.47 0.06
CA PHE A 24 26.75 -12.73 1.01
C PHE A 24 26.96 -13.50 2.32
N LEU A 25 25.99 -14.28 2.78
CA LEU A 25 26.17 -15.15 3.95
C LEU A 25 27.17 -16.26 3.69
N LEU A 26 27.09 -16.92 2.52
CA LEU A 26 28.06 -17.96 2.13
C LEU A 26 29.47 -17.39 1.97
N LEU A 27 29.58 -16.20 1.37
CA LEU A 27 30.87 -15.51 1.23
C LEU A 27 31.46 -15.18 2.59
N SER A 28 30.64 -14.70 3.54
CA SER A 28 31.06 -14.44 4.91
C SER A 28 31.56 -15.71 5.61
N ALA A 29 30.80 -16.81 5.51
CA ALA A 29 31.14 -18.10 6.09
C ALA A 29 32.47 -18.66 5.52
N LEU A 30 32.65 -18.55 4.18
CA LEU A 30 33.87 -18.98 3.52
C LEU A 30 35.09 -18.18 3.98
N GLN A 31 34.98 -16.85 4.08
CA GLN A 31 36.05 -15.98 4.56
C GLN A 31 36.39 -16.26 6.02
N TRP A 32 35.39 -16.53 6.87
CA TRP A 32 35.60 -16.92 8.27
C TRP A 32 36.36 -18.24 8.38
N ARG A 33 35.96 -19.24 7.59
CA ARG A 33 36.63 -20.54 7.51
C ARG A 33 38.15 -20.40 7.16
N HIS A 34 38.51 -19.43 6.32
CA HIS A 34 39.88 -19.13 5.95
C HIS A 34 40.60 -18.17 6.92
N ARG A 35 40.13 -18.03 8.16
CA ARG A 35 40.69 -17.16 9.21
C ARG A 35 40.83 -15.67 8.81
N ARG A 36 40.01 -15.20 7.89
CA ARG A 36 39.95 -13.81 7.46
C ARG A 36 38.83 -13.08 8.18
N THR A 37 38.81 -13.13 9.52
CA THR A 37 37.69 -12.69 10.36
C THR A 37 37.26 -11.25 10.11
N PHE A 38 38.18 -10.33 9.91
CA PHE A 38 37.85 -8.93 9.63
C PHE A 38 37.20 -8.73 8.26
N ARG A 39 37.61 -9.51 7.26
CA ARG A 39 37.03 -9.45 5.90
C ARG A 39 35.67 -10.14 5.78
N SER A 40 35.34 -11.05 6.70
CA SER A 40 34.04 -11.71 6.71
C SER A 40 32.92 -10.84 7.31
N ALA A 41 33.26 -9.79 8.03
CA ALA A 41 32.27 -8.87 8.58
C ALA A 41 31.53 -8.04 7.51
N ALA A 42 32.25 -7.57 6.48
CA ALA A 42 31.63 -6.75 5.44
C ALA A 42 30.50 -7.46 4.67
N PRO A 43 30.67 -8.70 4.14
CA PRO A 43 29.57 -9.39 3.49
C PRO A 43 28.46 -9.80 4.46
N ALA A 44 28.76 -10.08 5.75
CA ALA A 44 27.73 -10.32 6.74
C ALA A 44 26.85 -9.06 6.98
N VAL A 45 27.48 -7.90 7.09
CA VAL A 45 26.76 -6.61 7.19
C VAL A 45 25.93 -6.36 5.93
N ALA A 46 26.50 -6.61 4.74
CA ALA A 46 25.76 -6.47 3.48
C ALA A 46 24.52 -7.37 3.44
N ALA A 47 24.65 -8.62 3.88
CA ALA A 47 23.51 -9.56 3.96
C ALA A 47 22.42 -9.04 4.91
N LEU A 48 22.81 -8.52 6.08
CA LEU A 48 21.86 -7.96 7.07
C LEU A 48 21.14 -6.72 6.53
N VAL A 49 21.86 -5.84 5.85
CA VAL A 49 21.24 -4.64 5.24
C VAL A 49 20.25 -5.05 4.15
N LEU A 50 20.63 -5.97 3.25
CA LEU A 50 19.73 -6.48 2.21
C LEU A 50 18.51 -7.16 2.80
N LEU A 51 18.69 -7.96 3.85
CA LEU A 51 17.58 -8.59 4.55
C LEU A 51 16.64 -7.56 5.19
N ALA A 52 17.19 -6.53 5.82
CA ALA A 52 16.40 -5.45 6.42
C ALA A 52 15.58 -4.71 5.35
N VAL A 53 16.20 -4.35 4.22
CA VAL A 53 15.51 -3.73 3.08
C VAL A 53 14.43 -4.65 2.52
N TYR A 54 14.72 -5.95 2.39
CA TYR A 54 13.74 -6.92 1.93
C TYR A 54 12.51 -7.00 2.84
N VAL A 55 12.75 -7.11 4.16
CA VAL A 55 11.67 -7.17 5.16
C VAL A 55 10.86 -5.87 5.14
N ASP A 56 11.52 -4.73 5.09
CA ASP A 56 10.84 -3.44 5.02
C ASP A 56 9.98 -3.33 3.77
N ALA A 57 10.56 -3.51 2.59
CA ALA A 57 9.89 -3.32 1.30
C ALA A 57 8.72 -4.30 1.05
N TYR A 58 8.81 -5.55 1.53
CA TYR A 58 7.82 -6.58 1.22
C TYR A 58 6.86 -6.91 2.36
N HIS A 59 7.21 -6.57 3.61
CA HIS A 59 6.41 -6.96 4.77
C HIS A 59 5.99 -5.79 5.66
N VAL A 60 6.73 -4.69 5.67
CA VAL A 60 6.41 -3.52 6.53
C VAL A 60 5.70 -2.44 5.71
N GLU A 61 6.36 -1.93 4.67
CA GLU A 61 5.86 -0.80 3.88
C GLU A 61 4.47 -1.04 3.27
N PRO A 62 4.14 -2.22 2.70
CA PRO A 62 2.81 -2.46 2.12
C PRO A 62 1.66 -2.41 3.14
N HIS A 63 1.95 -2.52 4.44
CA HIS A 63 0.96 -2.48 5.52
C HIS A 63 1.01 -1.19 6.34
N ARG A 64 1.88 -0.26 5.96
CA ARG A 64 2.04 1.01 6.63
C ARG A 64 0.98 1.99 6.13
N LEU A 65 0.02 2.29 6.99
CA LEU A 65 -0.96 3.35 6.73
C LEU A 65 -0.36 4.69 7.17
N GLY A 66 -0.25 5.62 6.24
CA GLY A 66 0.13 7.01 6.50
C GLY A 66 -1.02 7.95 6.13
N VAL A 67 -1.21 8.99 6.93
CA VAL A 67 -2.09 10.09 6.61
C VAL A 67 -1.22 11.33 6.44
N GLU A 68 -1.33 11.99 5.30
CA GLU A 68 -0.67 13.25 5.02
C GLU A 68 -1.71 14.38 5.01
N GLU A 69 -1.42 15.46 5.70
CA GLU A 69 -2.28 16.64 5.76
C GLU A 69 -1.64 17.80 5.00
N HIS A 70 -2.40 18.37 4.08
CA HIS A 70 -2.00 19.54 3.30
C HIS A 70 -3.06 20.63 3.45
N GLU A 71 -2.63 21.86 3.71
CA GLU A 71 -3.52 23.02 3.73
C GLU A 71 -3.39 23.79 2.41
N LEU A 72 -4.52 23.94 1.71
CA LEU A 72 -4.60 24.68 0.46
C LEU A 72 -5.46 25.94 0.67
N ASP A 73 -4.94 27.10 0.29
CA ASP A 73 -5.70 28.34 0.30
C ASP A 73 -6.52 28.45 -1.00
N LEU A 74 -7.82 28.19 -0.87
CA LEU A 74 -8.77 28.25 -1.98
C LEU A 74 -9.73 29.43 -1.84
N ARG A 75 -9.27 30.55 -1.30
CA ARG A 75 -10.09 31.77 -1.18
C ARG A 75 -10.64 32.20 -2.54
N GLY A 76 -11.98 32.38 -2.60
CA GLY A 76 -12.68 32.71 -3.84
C GLY A 76 -13.09 31.52 -4.72
N VAL A 77 -12.71 30.29 -4.36
CA VAL A 77 -13.12 29.05 -5.05
C VAL A 77 -14.17 28.30 -4.23
N VAL A 78 -14.01 28.27 -2.90
CA VAL A 78 -14.92 27.58 -1.97
C VAL A 78 -15.99 28.53 -1.47
N PRO A 79 -17.29 28.14 -1.50
CA PRO A 79 -18.37 28.95 -0.93
C PRO A 79 -18.15 29.26 0.55
N ALA A 80 -18.45 30.48 0.96
CA ALA A 80 -18.22 30.96 2.31
C ALA A 80 -19.16 30.34 3.37
N ASP A 81 -20.25 29.71 2.96
CA ASP A 81 -21.25 29.05 3.81
C ASP A 81 -20.74 27.80 4.53
N HIS A 82 -19.65 27.20 4.07
CA HIS A 82 -18.94 26.10 4.76
C HIS A 82 -17.93 26.61 5.80
N GLY A 83 -18.09 27.81 6.33
CA GLY A 83 -17.16 28.37 7.32
C GLY A 83 -15.76 28.65 6.77
N GLY A 84 -15.61 28.67 5.44
CA GLY A 84 -14.35 28.90 4.75
C GLY A 84 -13.32 27.76 4.83
N ARG A 85 -13.69 26.63 5.38
CA ARG A 85 -12.84 25.43 5.49
C ARG A 85 -13.60 24.19 5.06
N ILE A 86 -12.99 23.38 4.19
CA ILE A 86 -13.51 22.08 3.77
C ILE A 86 -12.39 21.04 3.99
N ARG A 87 -12.68 19.97 4.71
CA ARG A 87 -11.80 18.83 4.86
C ARG A 87 -12.10 17.84 3.75
N LEU A 88 -11.21 17.79 2.75
CA LEU A 88 -11.26 16.83 1.67
C LEU A 88 -10.36 15.64 2.00
N LEU A 89 -10.91 14.45 1.99
CA LEU A 89 -10.14 13.20 2.06
C LEU A 89 -9.99 12.64 0.67
N HIS A 90 -8.74 12.45 0.23
CA HIS A 90 -8.40 11.76 -1.01
C HIS A 90 -7.85 10.38 -0.70
N VAL A 91 -8.41 9.36 -1.32
CA VAL A 91 -7.94 7.96 -1.21
C VAL A 91 -7.77 7.39 -2.61
N SER A 92 -6.63 6.75 -2.85
CA SER A 92 -6.29 6.10 -4.11
C SER A 92 -5.49 4.82 -3.85
N ASP A 93 -5.40 3.96 -4.85
CA ASP A 93 -4.45 2.84 -4.90
C ASP A 93 -4.54 1.88 -3.69
N ILE A 94 -5.74 1.55 -3.25
CA ILE A 94 -5.93 0.56 -2.19
C ILE A 94 -5.43 -0.81 -2.67
N GLN A 95 -5.63 -1.13 -3.94
CA GLN A 95 -5.19 -2.33 -4.67
C GLN A 95 -5.34 -3.64 -3.86
N THR A 96 -6.44 -3.76 -3.13
CA THR A 96 -6.63 -4.90 -2.24
C THR A 96 -6.88 -6.20 -2.99
N HIS A 97 -6.34 -7.29 -2.44
CA HIS A 97 -6.62 -8.65 -2.90
C HIS A 97 -7.76 -9.31 -2.10
N HIS A 98 -8.06 -8.79 -0.92
CA HIS A 98 -9.13 -9.25 -0.04
C HIS A 98 -9.41 -8.19 1.01
N VAL A 99 -10.64 -8.07 1.46
CA VAL A 99 -11.00 -7.16 2.54
C VAL A 99 -10.62 -7.80 3.88
N GLY A 100 -9.56 -7.28 4.49
CA GLY A 100 -8.99 -7.76 5.74
C GLY A 100 -8.90 -6.70 6.83
N GLU A 101 -7.96 -6.88 7.72
CA GLU A 101 -7.73 -5.95 8.84
C GLU A 101 -7.11 -4.63 8.36
N TYR A 102 -6.29 -4.66 7.32
CA TYR A 102 -5.69 -3.47 6.74
C TYR A 102 -6.75 -2.53 6.17
N GLU A 103 -7.65 -3.04 5.34
CA GLU A 103 -8.73 -2.27 4.73
C GLU A 103 -9.69 -1.71 5.77
N ARG A 104 -9.99 -2.48 6.84
CA ARG A 104 -10.77 -1.97 7.97
C ARG A 104 -10.07 -0.82 8.69
N ARG A 105 -8.76 -0.89 8.87
CA ARG A 105 -7.99 0.22 9.44
C ARG A 105 -8.03 1.44 8.55
N VAL A 106 -7.87 1.27 7.23
CA VAL A 106 -7.95 2.39 6.25
C VAL A 106 -9.32 3.06 6.34
N VAL A 107 -10.39 2.27 6.27
CA VAL A 107 -11.77 2.77 6.31
C VAL A 107 -12.11 3.41 7.66
N GLY A 108 -11.66 2.80 8.77
CA GLY A 108 -11.85 3.33 10.12
C GLY A 108 -11.09 4.65 10.32
N GLU A 109 -9.86 4.76 9.81
CA GLU A 109 -9.10 6.01 9.86
C GLU A 109 -9.76 7.09 9.01
N ALA A 110 -10.23 6.74 7.80
CA ALA A 110 -10.99 7.63 6.95
C ALA A 110 -12.24 8.19 7.66
N ALA A 111 -12.96 7.35 8.41
CA ALA A 111 -14.12 7.78 9.20
C ALA A 111 -13.73 8.68 10.37
N ARG A 112 -12.60 8.37 11.05
CA ARG A 112 -12.08 9.15 12.19
C ARG A 112 -11.65 10.57 11.82
N LEU A 113 -11.22 10.77 10.58
CA LEU A 113 -10.83 12.07 10.06
C LEU A 113 -12.00 13.04 9.87
N GLU A 114 -13.25 12.56 9.93
CA GLU A 114 -14.47 13.36 9.77
C GLU A 114 -14.42 14.30 8.56
N PRO A 115 -14.20 13.76 7.34
CA PRO A 115 -14.10 14.59 6.14
C PRO A 115 -15.45 15.20 5.77
N ASP A 116 -15.42 16.40 5.17
CA ASP A 116 -16.60 17.01 4.55
C ASP A 116 -16.88 16.45 3.16
N LEU A 117 -15.84 15.99 2.47
CA LEU A 117 -15.87 15.43 1.13
C LEU A 117 -14.86 14.28 1.03
N VAL A 118 -15.26 13.18 0.39
CA VAL A 118 -14.34 12.09 0.05
C VAL A 118 -14.23 11.94 -1.46
N VAL A 119 -13.01 11.84 -1.96
CA VAL A 119 -12.69 11.59 -3.37
C VAL A 119 -11.86 10.31 -3.47
N LEU A 120 -12.38 9.36 -4.22
CA LEU A 120 -11.75 8.08 -4.49
C LEU A 120 -11.32 8.06 -5.96
N THR A 121 -10.01 7.89 -6.24
CA THR A 121 -9.47 8.08 -7.59
C THR A 121 -9.03 6.78 -8.28
N GLY A 122 -9.59 5.66 -7.85
CA GLY A 122 -9.43 4.38 -8.56
C GLY A 122 -8.39 3.46 -7.94
N ASP A 123 -8.16 2.36 -8.63
CA ASP A 123 -7.27 1.26 -8.25
C ASP A 123 -7.62 0.68 -6.88
N TYR A 124 -8.92 0.41 -6.70
CA TYR A 124 -9.45 -0.09 -5.43
C TYR A 124 -9.11 -1.55 -5.19
N VAL A 125 -9.16 -2.36 -6.27
CA VAL A 125 -8.97 -3.80 -6.20
C VAL A 125 -7.93 -4.25 -7.21
N HIS A 126 -7.04 -5.14 -6.79
CA HIS A 126 -6.08 -5.73 -7.70
C HIS A 126 -6.72 -6.78 -8.61
N GLN A 127 -7.73 -7.50 -8.11
CA GLN A 127 -8.52 -8.47 -8.85
C GLN A 127 -9.93 -8.52 -8.28
N ARG A 128 -10.92 -8.19 -9.11
CA ARG A 128 -12.32 -8.09 -8.68
C ARG A 128 -12.89 -9.42 -8.21
N LEU A 129 -12.65 -10.48 -8.95
CA LEU A 129 -13.14 -11.83 -8.63
C LEU A 129 -11.99 -12.73 -8.20
N ARG A 130 -12.11 -13.32 -7.02
CA ARG A 130 -11.17 -14.35 -6.54
C ARG A 130 -11.53 -15.72 -7.15
N PRO A 131 -10.57 -16.66 -7.17
CA PRO A 131 -10.83 -18.02 -7.65
C PRO A 131 -11.96 -18.75 -6.90
N ASN A 132 -12.25 -18.35 -5.66
CA ASN A 132 -13.35 -18.86 -4.83
C ASN A 132 -14.71 -18.19 -5.14
N GLY A 133 -14.79 -17.28 -6.13
CA GLY A 133 -16.01 -16.56 -6.50
C GLY A 133 -16.33 -15.34 -5.66
N GLU A 134 -15.47 -14.95 -4.72
CA GLU A 134 -15.64 -13.74 -3.91
C GLU A 134 -15.43 -12.49 -4.75
N ASP A 135 -16.39 -11.57 -4.75
CA ASP A 135 -16.26 -10.22 -5.34
C ASP A 135 -15.64 -9.28 -4.30
N VAL A 136 -14.34 -9.03 -4.47
CA VAL A 136 -13.56 -8.17 -3.58
C VAL A 136 -14.04 -6.72 -3.64
N GLY A 137 -14.44 -6.25 -4.82
CA GLY A 137 -15.00 -4.90 -4.99
C GLY A 137 -16.28 -4.73 -4.19
N GLN A 138 -17.21 -5.70 -4.26
CA GLN A 138 -18.44 -5.67 -3.48
C GLN A 138 -18.15 -5.72 -1.97
N ALA A 139 -17.21 -6.55 -1.54
CA ALA A 139 -16.81 -6.64 -0.14
C ALA A 139 -16.24 -5.30 0.37
N LEU A 140 -15.45 -4.58 -0.43
CA LEU A 140 -14.91 -3.26 -0.10
C LEU A 140 -16.05 -2.21 -0.01
N VAL A 141 -16.98 -2.22 -0.95
CA VAL A 141 -18.17 -1.33 -0.91
C VAL A 141 -18.99 -1.59 0.34
N ASP A 142 -19.20 -2.85 0.73
CA ASP A 142 -19.95 -3.20 1.92
C ASP A 142 -19.22 -2.77 3.21
N LEU A 143 -17.89 -2.84 3.22
CA LEU A 143 -17.09 -2.30 4.33
C LEU A 143 -17.25 -0.77 4.43
N LEU A 144 -17.09 -0.05 3.31
CA LEU A 144 -17.27 1.41 3.27
C LEU A 144 -18.67 1.84 3.72
N ARG A 145 -19.72 1.10 3.32
CA ARG A 145 -21.09 1.39 3.75
C ARG A 145 -21.32 1.17 5.24
N ARG A 146 -20.69 0.17 5.84
CA ARG A 146 -20.87 -0.14 7.27
C ARG A 146 -20.03 0.73 8.18
N GLU A 147 -18.78 0.93 7.86
CA GLU A 147 -17.76 1.49 8.75
C GLU A 147 -17.13 2.78 8.22
N GLY A 148 -17.39 3.14 6.95
CA GLY A 148 -16.77 4.28 6.29
C GLY A 148 -17.32 5.64 6.71
N PRO A 149 -16.64 6.69 6.28
CA PRO A 149 -17.03 8.08 6.54
C PRO A 149 -18.38 8.39 5.88
N ARG A 150 -19.10 9.36 6.48
CA ARG A 150 -20.38 9.87 5.98
C ARG A 150 -20.29 11.37 5.75
N PRO A 151 -19.53 11.81 4.74
CA PRO A 151 -19.26 13.20 4.52
C PRO A 151 -20.52 13.94 4.05
N PRO A 152 -20.79 15.16 4.53
CA PRO A 152 -21.97 15.93 4.14
C PRO A 152 -21.99 16.30 2.66
N LEU A 153 -20.83 16.45 2.01
CA LEU A 153 -20.70 16.73 0.58
C LEU A 153 -20.60 15.47 -0.29
N GLY A 154 -20.72 14.28 0.34
CA GLY A 154 -20.76 13.00 -0.35
C GLY A 154 -19.40 12.37 -0.62
N ILE A 155 -19.47 11.17 -1.23
CA ILE A 155 -18.31 10.41 -1.68
C ILE A 155 -18.37 10.36 -3.21
N TRP A 156 -17.30 10.79 -3.85
CA TRP A 156 -17.13 10.78 -5.29
C TRP A 156 -16.06 9.79 -5.69
N ALA A 157 -16.36 8.94 -6.65
CA ALA A 157 -15.47 7.88 -7.07
C ALA A 157 -15.33 7.84 -8.59
N VAL A 158 -14.12 7.58 -9.06
CA VAL A 158 -13.82 7.25 -10.46
C VAL A 158 -13.12 5.90 -10.51
N GLY A 159 -13.27 5.15 -11.61
CA GLY A 159 -12.55 3.90 -11.81
C GLY A 159 -11.11 4.13 -12.19
N GLY A 160 -10.21 3.27 -11.70
CA GLY A 160 -8.82 3.15 -12.14
C GLY A 160 -8.69 2.11 -13.26
N ASP A 161 -7.47 1.89 -13.72
CA ASP A 161 -7.17 0.94 -14.80
C ASP A 161 -7.24 -0.52 -14.32
N THR A 162 -7.06 -0.78 -13.02
CA THR A 162 -7.16 -2.12 -12.43
C THR A 162 -8.57 -2.51 -12.03
N ASP A 163 -9.51 -1.57 -11.91
CA ASP A 163 -10.86 -1.83 -11.40
C ASP A 163 -11.74 -2.59 -12.40
N GLY A 164 -11.30 -2.71 -13.66
CA GLY A 164 -12.02 -3.38 -14.74
C GLY A 164 -13.18 -2.55 -15.30
N PRO A 165 -13.82 -3.02 -16.36
CA PRO A 165 -14.98 -2.34 -16.91
C PRO A 165 -16.12 -2.34 -15.89
N ALA A 166 -16.70 -1.17 -15.72
CA ALA A 166 -17.86 -0.94 -14.84
C ALA A 166 -19.09 -1.72 -15.34
#